data_8ee325c497bdb4b958eb3f5382679429
#
_entry.id   8ee325c497bdb4b958eb3f5382679429
#
_cell.length_a   1.000
_cell.length_b   1.000
_cell.length_c   1.000
_cell.angle_alpha   90.00
_cell.angle_beta   90.00
_cell.angle_gamma   90.00
#
_symmetry.space_group_name_H-M   'P 1'
#
loop_
_entity.id
_entity.type
_entity.pdbx_description
1 polymer ?
#
loop_
_entity_poly.entity_id
_entity_poly.type
_entity_poly.pdbx_seq_one_letter_code
_entity_poly.pdbx_strand_id
1 'polypeptide(L)'
;MQRRSFIKQSVLWTAGCAVGSRMPLWGTVSAADEVKGTVLRSGELYKLFRDPQSIYRPFVRWWWNGDKVEADELKRELHILKEAGIGGVEINPVKFPGNDTDDLGKKSLPWLSDEWIDMLKVAFDEAKSLDMTCDLIVGSGWPFGAEFLTGDER
;
A
#
# COMPACT_ATOMS: atom_id res chain seq x y z
N MET A 1 -33.40 10.19 -5.72
CA MET A 1 -32.66 11.47 -5.55
C MET A 1 -31.69 11.63 -6.70
N GLN A 2 -31.83 12.67 -7.52
CA GLN A 2 -30.93 12.86 -8.67
C GLN A 2 -29.59 13.48 -8.20
N ARG A 3 -28.47 12.95 -8.65
CA ARG A 3 -27.11 13.39 -8.29
C ARG A 3 -26.89 14.92 -8.42
N ARG A 4 -27.56 15.57 -9.34
CA ARG A 4 -27.48 17.02 -9.57
C ARG A 4 -28.09 17.87 -8.44
N SER A 5 -29.05 17.35 -7.69
CA SER A 5 -29.67 18.06 -6.56
C SER A 5 -28.77 18.06 -5.32
N PHE A 6 -27.98 17.01 -5.13
CA PHE A 6 -27.05 16.90 -4.00
C PHE A 6 -25.93 17.95 -4.09
N ILE A 7 -25.36 18.13 -5.28
CA ILE A 7 -24.28 19.11 -5.50
C ILE A 7 -24.78 20.55 -5.29
N LYS A 8 -26.00 20.87 -5.69
CA LYS A 8 -26.58 22.21 -5.47
C LYS A 8 -26.87 22.52 -4.00
N GLN A 9 -27.25 21.53 -3.21
CA GLN A 9 -27.49 21.70 -1.78
C GLN A 9 -26.19 21.82 -0.97
N SER A 10 -25.11 21.14 -1.37
CA SER A 10 -23.81 21.21 -0.69
C SER A 10 -23.18 22.61 -0.80
N VAL A 11 -23.39 23.32 -1.92
CA VAL A 11 -22.86 24.67 -2.15
C VAL A 11 -23.61 25.74 -1.34
N LEU A 12 -24.88 25.53 -1.00
CA LEU A 12 -25.69 26.47 -0.23
C LEU A 12 -25.43 26.41 1.29
N TRP A 13 -24.88 25.31 1.81
CA TRP A 13 -24.58 25.16 3.24
C TRP A 13 -23.23 25.78 3.66
N THR A 14 -22.33 26.00 2.72
CA THR A 14 -21.01 26.61 3.00
C THR A 14 -21.05 28.13 3.06
N ALA A 15 -22.15 28.79 2.64
CA ALA A 15 -22.28 30.25 2.65
C ALA A 15 -22.92 30.82 3.93
N GLY A 16 -23.36 29.99 4.88
CA GLY A 16 -24.20 30.41 6.02
C GLY A 16 -23.51 30.49 7.40
N CYS A 17 -22.22 30.13 7.54
CA CYS A 17 -21.55 30.07 8.85
C CYS A 17 -20.47 31.16 9.04
N ALA A 18 -20.74 32.36 8.69
CA ALA A 18 -19.86 33.49 8.96
C ALA A 18 -20.48 34.48 9.92
N VAL A 19 -20.83 34.07 11.16
CA VAL A 19 -21.04 35.00 12.28
C VAL A 19 -20.64 34.34 13.60
N GLY A 20 -19.49 34.71 14.13
CA GLY A 20 -19.27 34.93 15.55
C GLY A 20 -19.10 33.69 16.46
N SER A 21 -17.93 33.05 16.46
CA SER A 21 -17.40 32.50 17.70
C SER A 21 -15.86 32.55 17.69
N ARG A 22 -15.28 33.17 18.67
CA ARG A 22 -13.84 33.18 18.95
C ARG A 22 -13.47 31.75 19.40
N MET A 23 -13.01 30.90 18.48
CA MET A 23 -12.30 29.70 18.83
C MET A 23 -10.79 29.94 18.83
N PRO A 24 -10.03 29.32 19.77
CA PRO A 24 -8.59 29.53 19.85
C PRO A 24 -7.93 29.02 18.58
N LEU A 25 -6.94 29.77 18.11
CA LEU A 25 -6.11 29.46 16.95
C LEU A 25 -5.40 28.12 17.11
N TRP A 26 -5.98 27.09 16.57
CA TRP A 26 -5.24 25.95 16.10
C TRP A 26 -4.88 26.28 14.65
N GLY A 27 -3.57 26.43 14.44
CA GLY A 27 -2.88 26.68 13.19
C GLY A 27 -3.76 26.99 11.98
N THR A 28 -3.83 28.25 11.61
CA THR A 28 -4.26 28.61 10.25
C THR A 28 -3.30 27.93 9.28
N VAL A 29 -3.70 26.79 8.74
CA VAL A 29 -3.12 26.34 7.49
C VAL A 29 -3.46 27.44 6.51
N SER A 30 -2.45 28.21 6.15
CA SER A 30 -2.57 29.25 5.13
C SER A 30 -3.07 28.56 3.86
N ALA A 31 -4.29 28.85 3.44
CA ALA A 31 -4.87 28.39 2.20
C ALA A 31 -4.22 29.05 0.96
N ALA A 32 -2.98 29.45 1.10
CA ALA A 32 -2.20 30.17 0.08
C ALA A 32 -0.94 29.40 -0.35
N ASP A 33 -0.86 28.09 -0.09
CA ASP A 33 -0.10 27.25 -1.00
C ASP A 33 -0.96 27.09 -2.26
N GLU A 34 -0.88 28.09 -3.12
CA GLU A 34 -1.26 27.99 -4.51
C GLU A 34 -0.60 26.71 -5.05
N VAL A 35 -1.36 25.64 -5.13
CA VAL A 35 -1.00 24.52 -5.97
C VAL A 35 -0.89 25.11 -7.36
N LYS A 36 0.32 25.52 -7.74
CA LYS A 36 0.64 25.86 -9.12
C LYS A 36 0.43 24.58 -9.93
N GLY A 37 -0.83 24.35 -10.25
CA GLY A 37 -1.21 23.28 -11.15
C GLY A 37 -0.50 23.53 -12.45
N THR A 38 0.57 22.78 -12.71
CA THR A 38 1.21 22.78 -14.00
C THR A 38 0.16 22.33 -14.99
N VAL A 39 -0.34 23.23 -15.81
CA VAL A 39 -1.29 22.91 -16.89
C VAL A 39 -0.52 22.09 -17.91
N LEU A 40 -0.61 20.77 -17.77
CA LEU A 40 0.00 19.83 -18.71
C LEU A 40 -0.71 19.99 -20.08
N ARG A 41 0.09 20.09 -21.14
CA ARG A 41 -0.46 20.04 -22.49
C ARG A 41 -1.03 18.64 -22.75
N SER A 42 -2.07 18.53 -23.54
CA SER A 42 -2.73 17.26 -23.85
C SER A 42 -1.78 16.15 -24.30
N GLY A 43 -0.74 16.49 -25.06
CA GLY A 43 0.30 15.52 -25.46
C GLY A 43 1.19 15.03 -24.33
N GLU A 44 1.46 15.86 -23.31
CA GLU A 44 2.22 15.48 -22.13
C GLU A 44 1.38 14.59 -21.22
N LEU A 45 0.10 14.94 -21.05
CA LEU A 45 -0.84 14.12 -20.31
C LEU A 45 -1.00 12.72 -20.91
N TYR A 46 -1.07 12.64 -22.24
CA TYR A 46 -1.16 11.36 -22.94
C TYR A 46 0.11 10.49 -22.77
N LYS A 47 1.30 11.10 -22.78
CA LYS A 47 2.54 10.38 -22.49
C LYS A 47 2.56 9.82 -21.07
N LEU A 48 2.20 10.63 -20.07
CA LEU A 48 2.10 10.19 -18.67
C LEU A 48 1.04 9.09 -18.48
N PHE A 49 -0.03 9.13 -19.25
CA PHE A 49 -1.05 8.07 -19.22
C PHE A 49 -0.53 6.77 -19.84
N ARG A 50 0.21 6.83 -20.93
CA ARG A 50 0.77 5.64 -21.58
C ARG A 50 1.91 4.99 -20.81
N ASP A 51 2.74 5.81 -20.16
CA ASP A 51 3.88 5.34 -19.36
C ASP A 51 3.89 6.10 -18.02
N PRO A 52 3.03 5.70 -17.09
CA PRO A 52 2.92 6.34 -15.78
C PRO A 52 4.13 6.03 -14.90
N GLN A 53 4.44 6.96 -14.00
CA GLN A 53 5.39 6.72 -12.92
C GLN A 53 4.91 5.56 -12.05
N SER A 54 5.82 4.87 -11.36
CA SER A 54 5.53 3.68 -10.54
C SER A 54 4.38 3.90 -9.55
N ILE A 55 4.31 5.07 -8.93
CA ILE A 55 3.25 5.43 -7.98
C ILE A 55 1.82 5.44 -8.56
N TYR A 56 1.68 5.56 -9.88
CA TYR A 56 0.40 5.54 -10.58
C TYR A 56 0.11 4.21 -11.28
N ARG A 57 1.03 3.25 -11.18
CA ARG A 57 0.86 1.89 -11.71
C ARG A 57 0.07 1.03 -10.73
N PRO A 58 -0.49 -0.11 -11.17
CA PRO A 58 -1.21 -1.03 -10.29
C PRO A 58 -0.36 -1.43 -9.08
N PHE A 59 -1.03 -1.52 -7.93
CA PHE A 59 -0.47 -1.99 -6.68
C PHE A 59 -1.18 -3.28 -6.31
N VAL A 60 -0.42 -4.35 -5.99
CA VAL A 60 -0.97 -5.68 -5.80
C VAL A 60 -0.56 -6.29 -4.46
N ARG A 61 -1.42 -7.19 -3.94
CA ARG A 61 -1.07 -8.01 -2.80
C ARG A 61 -0.12 -9.11 -3.22
N TRP A 62 0.93 -9.26 -2.41
CA TRP A 62 1.96 -10.27 -2.62
C TRP A 62 1.93 -11.27 -1.48
N TRP A 63 1.39 -12.45 -1.76
CA TRP A 63 1.14 -13.47 -0.76
C TRP A 63 2.40 -14.27 -0.47
N TRP A 64 2.88 -14.17 0.76
CA TRP A 64 3.94 -15.05 1.27
C TRP A 64 3.29 -16.28 1.91
N ASN A 65 3.03 -17.29 1.11
CA ASN A 65 2.28 -18.47 1.49
C ASN A 65 3.05 -19.34 2.48
N GLY A 66 2.58 -19.39 3.74
CA GLY A 66 3.22 -20.15 4.82
C GLY A 66 4.60 -19.63 5.21
N ASP A 67 4.95 -18.39 4.83
CA ASP A 67 6.29 -17.82 5.03
C ASP A 67 7.43 -18.71 4.49
N LYS A 68 7.15 -19.47 3.42
CA LYS A 68 8.12 -20.31 2.72
C LYS A 68 8.78 -19.55 1.60
N VAL A 69 9.58 -18.55 1.96
CA VAL A 69 10.18 -17.60 1.04
C VAL A 69 11.70 -17.77 0.97
N GLU A 70 12.27 -17.51 -0.19
CA GLU A 70 13.70 -17.54 -0.47
C GLU A 70 14.12 -16.28 -1.21
N ALA A 71 15.32 -15.77 -0.92
CA ALA A 71 15.80 -14.50 -1.44
C ALA A 71 15.78 -14.40 -2.97
N ASP A 72 16.23 -15.44 -3.66
CA ASP A 72 16.30 -15.45 -5.12
C ASP A 72 14.91 -15.47 -5.76
N GLU A 73 13.96 -16.19 -5.13
CA GLU A 73 12.60 -16.23 -5.61
C GLU A 73 11.87 -14.91 -5.40
N LEU A 74 12.05 -14.28 -4.23
CA LEU A 74 11.48 -12.95 -3.97
C LEU A 74 11.94 -11.92 -5.00
N LYS A 75 13.23 -11.92 -5.33
CA LYS A 75 13.77 -11.04 -6.37
C LYS A 75 13.18 -11.37 -7.74
N ARG A 76 13.15 -12.66 -8.11
CA ARG A 76 12.59 -13.10 -9.39
C ARG A 76 11.15 -12.65 -9.57
N GLU A 77 10.32 -12.81 -8.53
CA GLU A 77 8.91 -12.41 -8.57
C GLU A 77 8.75 -10.90 -8.71
N LEU A 78 9.54 -10.09 -7.98
CA LEU A 78 9.52 -8.64 -8.12
C LEU A 78 9.88 -8.18 -9.53
N HIS A 79 10.88 -8.81 -10.16
CA HIS A 79 11.23 -8.52 -11.56
C HIS A 79 10.06 -8.83 -12.51
N ILE A 80 9.41 -9.97 -12.36
CA ILE A 80 8.24 -10.35 -13.16
C ILE A 80 7.10 -9.33 -12.99
N LEU A 81 6.82 -8.95 -11.74
CA LEU A 81 5.78 -7.96 -11.45
C LEU A 81 6.12 -6.60 -12.08
N LYS A 82 7.37 -6.16 -12.00
CA LYS A 82 7.84 -4.93 -12.65
C LYS A 82 7.69 -4.98 -14.16
N GLU A 83 8.08 -6.06 -14.79
CA GLU A 83 7.95 -6.27 -16.24
C GLU A 83 6.48 -6.31 -16.68
N ALA A 84 5.59 -6.83 -15.82
CA ALA A 84 4.14 -6.79 -16.02
C ALA A 84 3.52 -5.39 -15.84
N GLY A 85 4.32 -4.39 -15.47
CA GLY A 85 3.86 -3.01 -15.30
C GLY A 85 3.30 -2.70 -13.92
N ILE A 86 3.54 -3.55 -12.92
CA ILE A 86 3.16 -3.31 -11.52
C ILE A 86 4.09 -2.25 -10.91
N GLY A 87 3.52 -1.31 -10.17
CA GLY A 87 4.25 -0.22 -9.51
C GLY A 87 4.54 -0.45 -8.04
N GLY A 88 3.90 -1.44 -7.42
CA GLY A 88 4.14 -1.77 -6.03
C GLY A 88 3.44 -3.03 -5.55
N VAL A 89 3.88 -3.49 -4.39
CA VAL A 89 3.38 -4.71 -3.75
C VAL A 89 3.12 -4.48 -2.26
N GLU A 90 2.11 -5.17 -1.72
CA GLU A 90 1.89 -5.30 -0.29
C GLU A 90 2.22 -6.73 0.13
N ILE A 91 3.26 -6.90 0.95
CA ILE A 91 3.63 -8.21 1.50
C ILE A 91 2.55 -8.66 2.47
N ASN A 92 1.97 -9.84 2.20
CA ASN A 92 0.93 -10.45 3.01
C ASN A 92 1.38 -11.86 3.43
N PRO A 93 1.98 -12.01 4.62
CA PRO A 93 2.26 -13.32 5.19
C PRO A 93 0.94 -14.03 5.46
N VAL A 94 0.75 -15.23 4.95
CA VAL A 94 -0.47 -16.02 5.15
C VAL A 94 -0.09 -17.44 5.51
N LYS A 95 -0.47 -17.85 6.71
CA LYS A 95 -0.39 -19.24 7.11
C LYS A 95 -1.71 -19.94 6.81
N PHE A 96 -1.68 -20.90 5.91
CA PHE A 96 -2.86 -21.72 5.66
C PHE A 96 -3.09 -22.71 6.80
N PRO A 97 -4.33 -22.88 7.26
CA PRO A 97 -4.65 -23.98 8.17
C PRO A 97 -4.48 -25.29 7.40
N GLY A 98 -3.50 -26.06 7.75
CA GLY A 98 -3.19 -27.34 7.10
C GLY A 98 -1.93 -27.96 7.69
N ASN A 99 -1.72 -29.21 7.43
CA ASN A 99 -0.49 -29.88 7.85
C ASN A 99 0.70 -29.21 7.15
N ASP A 100 1.79 -28.99 7.87
CA ASP A 100 3.06 -28.46 7.34
C ASP A 100 3.72 -29.39 6.30
N THR A 101 2.98 -30.31 5.76
CA THR A 101 3.39 -31.33 4.80
C THR A 101 3.08 -30.94 3.36
N ASP A 102 3.34 -29.70 2.98
CA ASP A 102 3.45 -29.45 1.55
C ASP A 102 4.79 -30.00 1.06
N ASP A 103 4.74 -30.68 -0.09
CA ASP A 103 5.90 -31.35 -0.72
C ASP A 103 6.94 -30.37 -1.29
N LEU A 104 6.85 -29.07 -1.00
CA LEU A 104 7.78 -28.08 -1.53
C LEU A 104 9.17 -28.17 -0.90
N GLY A 105 9.33 -28.91 0.19
CA GLY A 105 10.60 -29.09 0.88
C GLY A 105 11.18 -27.79 1.46
N LYS A 106 10.41 -26.73 1.48
CA LYS A 106 10.81 -25.42 1.99
C LYS A 106 10.38 -25.24 3.44
N LYS A 107 11.31 -24.75 4.25
CA LYS A 107 11.04 -24.45 5.65
C LYS A 107 10.20 -23.19 5.75
N SER A 108 9.13 -23.22 6.53
CA SER A 108 8.42 -22.01 6.97
C SER A 108 9.30 -21.21 7.92
N LEU A 109 9.44 -19.93 7.65
CA LEU A 109 10.16 -19.02 8.54
C LEU A 109 9.20 -18.53 9.63
N PRO A 110 9.55 -18.60 10.92
CA PRO A 110 8.72 -18.03 11.97
C PRO A 110 8.56 -16.53 11.76
N TRP A 111 7.34 -16.04 11.83
CA TRP A 111 7.04 -14.61 11.68
C TRP A 111 7.85 -13.76 12.68
N LEU A 112 8.49 -12.69 12.19
CA LEU A 112 9.41 -11.82 12.92
C LEU A 112 10.71 -12.50 13.42
N SER A 113 11.03 -13.73 12.99
CA SER A 113 12.37 -14.27 13.23
C SER A 113 13.43 -13.47 12.46
N ASP A 114 14.69 -13.59 12.86
CA ASP A 114 15.79 -12.91 12.17
C ASP A 114 15.86 -13.30 10.68
N GLU A 115 15.66 -14.59 10.38
CA GLU A 115 15.65 -15.08 9.01
C GLU A 115 14.47 -14.50 8.20
N TRP A 116 13.30 -14.38 8.82
CA TRP A 116 12.13 -13.75 8.18
C TRP A 116 12.37 -12.26 7.91
N ILE A 117 12.95 -11.55 8.89
CA ILE A 117 13.33 -10.13 8.76
C ILE A 117 14.38 -9.94 7.67
N ASP A 118 15.32 -10.87 7.51
CA ASP A 118 16.31 -10.81 6.43
C ASP A 118 15.64 -10.97 5.05
N MET A 119 14.65 -11.84 4.91
CA MET A 119 13.86 -11.92 3.67
C MET A 119 13.08 -10.64 3.40
N LEU A 120 12.54 -10.02 4.44
CA LEU A 120 11.85 -8.73 4.31
C LEU A 120 12.79 -7.62 3.81
N LYS A 121 14.03 -7.56 4.34
CA LYS A 121 15.06 -6.62 3.85
C LYS A 121 15.38 -6.87 2.37
N VAL A 122 15.56 -8.13 1.98
CA VAL A 122 15.79 -8.50 0.57
C VAL A 122 14.66 -7.98 -0.31
N ALA A 123 13.40 -8.18 0.10
CA ALA A 123 12.25 -7.72 -0.67
C ALA A 123 12.20 -6.18 -0.79
N PHE A 124 12.44 -5.45 0.30
CA PHE A 124 12.45 -3.98 0.29
C PHE A 124 13.60 -3.42 -0.54
N ASP A 125 14.80 -3.97 -0.40
CA ASP A 125 15.97 -3.50 -1.15
C ASP A 125 15.80 -3.75 -2.66
N GLU A 126 15.27 -4.91 -3.05
CA GLU A 126 14.99 -5.23 -4.45
C GLU A 126 13.87 -4.36 -5.01
N ALA A 127 12.75 -4.21 -4.31
CA ALA A 127 11.66 -3.34 -4.74
C ALA A 127 12.13 -1.90 -4.94
N LYS A 128 12.96 -1.39 -4.02
CA LYS A 128 13.57 -0.06 -4.13
C LYS A 128 14.47 0.06 -5.37
N SER A 129 15.28 -0.98 -5.66
CA SER A 129 16.15 -0.99 -6.85
C SER A 129 15.35 -0.93 -8.15
N LEU A 130 14.15 -1.49 -8.14
CA LEU A 130 13.21 -1.54 -9.26
C LEU A 130 12.28 -0.32 -9.34
N ASP A 131 12.46 0.69 -8.49
CA ASP A 131 11.51 1.81 -8.37
C ASP A 131 10.08 1.31 -8.17
N MET A 132 9.87 0.42 -7.22
CA MET A 132 8.56 -0.12 -6.80
C MET A 132 8.28 0.26 -5.35
N THR A 133 7.03 0.56 -5.04
CA THR A 133 6.57 0.67 -3.66
C THR A 133 6.44 -0.73 -3.05
N CYS A 134 6.90 -0.91 -1.81
CA CYS A 134 6.74 -2.16 -1.10
C CYS A 134 6.21 -1.88 0.30
N ASP A 135 5.00 -2.31 0.57
CA ASP A 135 4.32 -2.21 1.86
C ASP A 135 4.24 -3.57 2.54
N LEU A 136 4.01 -3.55 3.83
CA LEU A 136 3.81 -4.73 4.64
C LEU A 136 2.47 -4.61 5.39
N ILE A 137 1.64 -5.64 5.31
CA ILE A 137 0.45 -5.73 6.16
C ILE A 137 0.87 -5.86 7.63
N VAL A 138 0.15 -5.20 8.52
CA VAL A 138 0.39 -5.32 9.97
C VAL A 138 -0.21 -6.63 10.48
N GLY A 139 0.62 -7.53 10.95
CA GLY A 139 0.23 -8.83 11.49
C GLY A 139 0.71 -10.02 10.66
N SER A 140 0.56 -11.22 11.21
CA SER A 140 1.03 -12.47 10.60
C SER A 140 0.00 -13.17 9.72
N GLY A 141 -1.07 -12.49 9.35
CA GLY A 141 -2.12 -13.06 8.52
C GLY A 141 -3.50 -12.44 8.76
N TRP A 142 -4.53 -13.23 8.48
CA TRP A 142 -5.93 -12.82 8.60
C TRP A 142 -6.70 -13.80 9.50
N PRO A 143 -7.42 -13.33 10.56
CA PRO A 143 -7.52 -11.94 11.02
C PRO A 143 -6.20 -11.40 11.56
N PHE A 144 -6.10 -10.08 11.74
CA PHE A 144 -4.89 -9.44 12.27
C PHE A 144 -4.50 -10.01 13.63
N GLY A 145 -3.22 -10.22 13.83
CA GLY A 145 -2.65 -10.75 15.05
C GLY A 145 -1.22 -11.21 14.84
N ALA A 146 -0.73 -12.02 15.76
CA ALA A 146 0.56 -12.70 15.61
C ALA A 146 0.42 -14.14 16.07
N GLU A 147 1.15 -15.05 15.45
CA GLU A 147 1.08 -16.49 15.73
C GLU A 147 1.38 -16.85 17.18
N PHE A 148 2.23 -16.04 17.83
CA PHE A 148 2.65 -16.24 19.20
C PHE A 148 1.75 -15.55 20.25
N LEU A 149 0.77 -14.75 19.81
CA LEU A 149 -0.18 -14.11 20.72
C LEU A 149 -1.27 -15.10 21.14
N THR A 150 -1.59 -15.13 22.42
CA THR A 150 -2.58 -16.03 23.01
C THR A 150 -3.62 -15.25 23.83
N GLY A 151 -4.85 -15.77 23.91
CA GLY A 151 -5.90 -15.18 24.75
C GLY A 151 -6.27 -13.76 24.34
N ASP A 152 -6.27 -12.83 25.30
CA ASP A 152 -6.70 -11.43 25.12
C ASP A 152 -5.66 -10.55 24.40
N GLU A 153 -4.51 -11.08 24.05
CA GLU A 153 -3.45 -10.37 23.32
C GLU A 153 -3.63 -10.45 21.80
N ARG A 154 -4.65 -11.17 21.33
CA ARG A 154 -4.96 -11.33 19.90
C ARG A 154 -5.75 -10.17 19.34
#